data_b58f09e73ff906264d03ac1654f9bdeb
#
_entry.id   b58f09e73ff906264d03ac1654f9bdeb
#
_cell.length_a   1.000
_cell.length_b   1.000
_cell.length_c   1.000
_cell.angle_alpha   90.00
_cell.angle_beta   90.00
_cell.angle_gamma   90.00
#
_symmetry.space_group_name_H-M   'P 1'
#
loop_
_entity.id
_entity.type
_entity.pdbx_description
1 polymer ?
#
loop_
_entity_poly.entity_id
_entity_poly.type
_entity_poly.pdbx_seq_one_letter_code
_entity_poly.pdbx_strand_id
1 'polypeptide(L)'
;MGCGRNHHDNDSANCVCQVVRAIKDIQDNAVEEECAECTSCFTEPLGTLVSPSRRDPVDTRVFVLSTADGSPFHAFFSNESNACVSIYFRVEDVFDNCCATLRVLVPGKRDGGNFCPVNLVSGGDKCCIDLTKVCQVERFRASNDCITVDLNCFCAVQCIADVNLGICN
;
A
#
# COMPACT_ATOMS: atom_id res chain seq x y z
N MET A 1 5.13 22.72 -8.25
CA MET A 1 4.38 22.58 -9.53
C MET A 1 3.39 21.45 -9.35
N GLY A 2 2.08 21.75 -9.27
CA GLY A 2 1.06 20.72 -9.16
C GLY A 2 0.90 19.99 -10.48
N CYS A 3 0.52 18.72 -10.45
CA CYS A 3 0.02 18.02 -11.61
C CYS A 3 -1.20 18.81 -12.11
N GLY A 4 -1.08 19.40 -13.30
CA GLY A 4 -1.94 20.48 -13.77
C GLY A 4 -3.43 20.19 -13.68
N ARG A 5 -4.15 21.00 -12.94
CA ARG A 5 -5.59 21.13 -13.07
C ARG A 5 -5.90 22.03 -14.26
N ASN A 6 -6.35 21.44 -15.35
CA ASN A 6 -7.21 22.16 -16.26
C ASN A 6 -8.64 21.99 -15.74
N HIS A 7 -9.19 23.07 -15.20
CA HIS A 7 -10.60 23.24 -14.91
C HIS A 7 -11.37 23.23 -16.25
N HIS A 8 -11.86 22.08 -16.66
CA HIS A 8 -13.04 21.96 -17.50
C HIS A 8 -13.74 20.65 -17.17
N ASP A 9 -14.97 20.82 -16.76
CA ASP A 9 -16.02 19.84 -16.51
C ASP A 9 -15.84 18.47 -17.16
N ASN A 10 -15.75 17.47 -16.34
CA ASN A 10 -16.36 16.16 -16.37
C ASN A 10 -15.51 15.20 -15.55
N ASP A 11 -16.10 14.63 -14.54
CA ASP A 11 -15.94 13.32 -13.87
C ASP A 11 -14.74 12.41 -14.27
N SER A 12 -13.57 12.95 -14.62
CA SER A 12 -12.35 12.17 -14.75
C SER A 12 -11.64 12.15 -13.40
N ALA A 13 -12.04 11.20 -12.55
CA ALA A 13 -11.24 10.86 -11.37
C ALA A 13 -9.78 10.72 -11.79
N ASN A 14 -8.86 11.37 -11.08
CA ASN A 14 -7.43 11.26 -11.30
C ASN A 14 -7.04 9.77 -11.38
N CYS A 15 -6.11 9.43 -12.27
CA CYS A 15 -5.61 8.06 -12.47
C CYS A 15 -5.20 7.39 -11.16
N VAL A 16 -4.51 8.09 -10.26
CA VAL A 16 -4.12 7.57 -8.93
C VAL A 16 -5.35 7.21 -8.09
N CYS A 17 -6.38 8.05 -8.09
CA CYS A 17 -7.64 7.77 -7.39
C CYS A 17 -8.32 6.50 -7.92
N GLN A 18 -8.39 6.32 -9.24
CA GLN A 18 -8.99 5.12 -9.85
C GLN A 18 -8.23 3.85 -9.49
N VAL A 19 -6.90 3.89 -9.52
CA VAL A 19 -6.06 2.73 -9.16
C VAL A 19 -6.21 2.39 -7.67
N VAL A 20 -6.22 3.37 -6.78
CA VAL A 20 -6.37 3.12 -5.34
C VAL A 20 -7.76 2.56 -5.02
N ARG A 21 -8.82 3.02 -5.70
CA ARG A 21 -10.16 2.39 -5.60
C ARG A 21 -10.14 0.93 -6.07
N ALA A 22 -9.50 0.64 -7.20
CA ALA A 22 -9.37 -0.73 -7.68
C ALA A 22 -8.59 -1.62 -6.69
N ILE A 23 -7.55 -1.09 -6.03
CA ILE A 23 -6.83 -1.80 -4.97
C ILE A 23 -7.77 -2.11 -3.80
N LYS A 24 -8.59 -1.14 -3.38
CA LYS A 24 -9.58 -1.32 -2.31
C LYS A 24 -10.57 -2.42 -2.66
N ASP A 25 -11.15 -2.37 -3.86
CA ASP A 25 -12.11 -3.38 -4.33
C ASP A 25 -11.49 -4.79 -4.36
N ILE A 26 -10.25 -4.91 -4.82
CA ILE A 26 -9.52 -6.19 -4.81
C ILE A 26 -9.29 -6.71 -3.39
N GLN A 27 -8.95 -5.84 -2.45
CA GLN A 27 -8.77 -6.22 -1.04
C GLN A 27 -10.08 -6.67 -0.39
N ASP A 28 -11.17 -5.93 -0.62
CA ASP A 28 -12.48 -6.27 -0.08
C ASP A 28 -13.00 -7.60 -0.62
N ASN A 29 -12.83 -7.85 -1.92
CA ASN A 29 -13.24 -9.11 -2.54
C ASN A 29 -12.38 -10.31 -2.09
N ALA A 30 -11.13 -10.09 -1.71
CA ALA A 30 -10.27 -11.17 -1.20
C ALA A 30 -10.75 -11.73 0.15
N VAL A 31 -11.49 -10.94 0.94
CA VAL A 31 -12.05 -11.36 2.23
C VAL A 31 -13.35 -12.16 2.05
N GLU A 32 -14.13 -11.89 1.01
CA GLU A 32 -15.38 -12.58 0.73
C GLU A 32 -15.18 -14.01 0.16
N GLU A 33 -14.01 -14.32 -0.37
CA GLU A 33 -13.72 -15.60 -1.00
C GLU A 33 -13.56 -16.78 -0.03
N GLU A 34 -13.46 -16.57 1.28
CA GLU A 34 -13.45 -17.68 2.25
C GLU A 34 -14.76 -18.48 2.33
N CYS A 35 -15.83 -17.97 1.70
CA CYS A 35 -17.14 -18.64 1.66
C CYS A 35 -17.56 -19.10 0.26
N ALA A 36 -16.74 -18.97 -0.78
CA ALA A 36 -17.13 -19.34 -2.14
C ALA A 36 -16.77 -20.80 -2.46
N GLU A 37 -17.79 -21.65 -2.49
CA GLU A 37 -17.66 -23.06 -2.91
C GLU A 37 -17.32 -23.25 -4.41
N CYS A 38 -17.23 -22.19 -5.21
CA CYS A 38 -16.95 -22.28 -6.64
C CYS A 38 -16.16 -21.09 -7.16
N THR A 39 -14.93 -21.36 -7.63
CA THR A 39 -14.10 -20.37 -8.33
C THR A 39 -14.52 -20.24 -9.79
N SER A 40 -14.64 -19.01 -10.30
CA SER A 40 -14.95 -18.75 -11.70
C SER A 40 -13.78 -18.09 -12.42
N CYS A 41 -13.66 -18.32 -13.73
CA CYS A 41 -12.61 -17.71 -14.55
C CYS A 41 -12.64 -16.17 -14.55
N PHE A 42 -13.70 -15.55 -14.07
CA PHE A 42 -13.83 -14.09 -13.96
C PHE A 42 -13.28 -13.52 -12.66
N THR A 43 -13.21 -14.32 -11.62
CA THR A 43 -12.78 -13.87 -10.27
C THR A 43 -11.34 -14.22 -9.98
N GLU A 44 -10.75 -15.17 -10.73
CA GLU A 44 -9.39 -15.61 -10.50
C GLU A 44 -8.36 -14.71 -11.19
N PRO A 45 -7.35 -14.18 -10.48
CA PRO A 45 -6.23 -13.49 -11.11
C PRO A 45 -5.44 -14.38 -12.05
N LEU A 46 -4.88 -13.80 -13.09
CA LEU A 46 -4.06 -14.56 -14.05
C LEU A 46 -2.91 -15.29 -13.35
N GLY A 47 -2.84 -16.61 -13.53
CA GLY A 47 -1.82 -17.47 -12.89
C GLY A 47 -2.30 -18.24 -11.65
N THR A 48 -3.50 -17.97 -11.12
CA THR A 48 -4.06 -18.70 -9.97
C THR A 48 -4.44 -20.14 -10.31
N LEU A 49 -4.84 -20.41 -11.54
CA LEU A 49 -5.26 -21.73 -12.00
C LEU A 49 -4.10 -22.73 -12.21
N VAL A 50 -2.85 -22.29 -12.09
CA VAL A 50 -1.67 -23.11 -12.42
C VAL A 50 -1.12 -23.89 -11.22
N SER A 51 -1.52 -23.56 -10.00
CA SER A 51 -1.02 -24.25 -8.80
C SER A 51 -2.08 -24.32 -7.69
N PRO A 52 -2.54 -25.54 -7.34
CA PRO A 52 -3.43 -25.76 -6.19
C PRO A 52 -2.68 -25.79 -4.86
N SER A 53 -1.45 -25.27 -4.79
CA SER A 53 -0.74 -25.18 -3.52
C SER A 53 -1.36 -24.06 -2.67
N ARG A 54 -1.68 -24.40 -1.41
CA ARG A 54 -2.15 -23.51 -0.36
C ARG A 54 -1.49 -22.14 -0.50
N ARG A 55 -2.23 -21.16 -1.01
CA ARG A 55 -1.88 -19.77 -0.84
C ARG A 55 -2.37 -19.39 0.54
N ASP A 56 -1.47 -18.92 1.36
CA ASP A 56 -1.90 -18.19 2.55
C ASP A 56 -2.82 -17.06 2.07
N PRO A 57 -4.01 -16.89 2.67
CA PRO A 57 -4.94 -15.85 2.25
C PRO A 57 -4.22 -14.50 2.34
N VAL A 58 -4.27 -13.71 1.26
CA VAL A 58 -3.71 -12.35 1.22
C VAL A 58 -4.85 -11.37 1.44
N ASP A 59 -4.65 -10.42 2.35
CA ASP A 59 -5.65 -9.41 2.73
C ASP A 59 -5.22 -7.99 2.36
N THR A 60 -4.01 -7.80 1.85
CA THR A 60 -3.43 -6.49 1.65
C THR A 60 -2.60 -6.42 0.37
N ARG A 61 -2.88 -5.43 -0.47
CA ARG A 61 -1.99 -4.96 -1.53
C ARG A 61 -1.20 -3.76 -1.04
N VAL A 62 0.10 -3.97 -0.86
CA VAL A 62 1.04 -2.93 -0.47
C VAL A 62 1.36 -2.05 -1.67
N PHE A 63 1.29 -0.74 -1.50
CA PHE A 63 1.64 0.22 -2.53
C PHE A 63 2.39 1.43 -1.97
N VAL A 64 3.03 2.17 -2.87
CA VAL A 64 3.68 3.46 -2.62
C VAL A 64 3.06 4.54 -3.49
N LEU A 65 3.08 5.77 -3.01
CA LEU A 65 2.62 6.96 -3.72
C LEU A 65 3.80 7.89 -3.97
N SER A 66 3.79 8.57 -5.10
CA SER A 66 4.82 9.57 -5.44
C SER A 66 4.19 10.95 -5.65
N THR A 67 4.87 11.95 -5.15
CA THR A 67 4.54 13.36 -5.33
C THR A 67 5.01 13.88 -6.69
N ALA A 68 4.67 15.11 -7.04
CA ALA A 68 4.93 15.70 -8.36
C ALA A 68 6.42 15.83 -8.70
N ASP A 69 7.29 15.87 -7.70
CA ASP A 69 8.75 15.90 -7.86
C ASP A 69 9.38 14.50 -7.99
N GLY A 70 8.56 13.44 -7.96
CA GLY A 70 8.99 12.06 -8.04
C GLY A 70 9.44 11.46 -6.70
N SER A 71 9.39 12.23 -5.61
CA SER A 71 9.73 11.72 -4.28
C SER A 71 8.65 10.78 -3.76
N PRO A 72 9.03 9.69 -3.06
CA PRO A 72 8.03 8.85 -2.39
C PRO A 72 7.35 9.62 -1.25
N PHE A 73 6.03 9.60 -1.23
CA PHE A 73 5.27 10.10 -0.10
C PHE A 73 5.55 9.25 1.11
N HIS A 74 5.74 9.87 2.26
CA HIS A 74 5.98 9.16 3.52
C HIS A 74 5.05 9.63 4.63
N ALA A 75 4.79 8.74 5.57
CA ALA A 75 4.02 9.02 6.77
C ALA A 75 4.68 8.38 8.00
N PHE A 76 4.21 8.79 9.18
CA PHE A 76 4.75 8.34 10.44
C PHE A 76 3.94 7.18 11.00
N PHE A 77 4.62 6.30 11.73
CA PHE A 77 4.01 5.29 12.58
C PHE A 77 4.66 5.29 13.96
N SER A 78 3.91 4.83 14.97
CA SER A 78 4.31 4.82 16.37
C SER A 78 4.68 3.41 16.85
N ASN A 79 5.33 3.34 18.01
CA ASN A 79 5.63 2.11 18.77
C ASN A 79 6.71 1.17 18.19
N GLU A 80 7.60 1.66 17.33
CA GLU A 80 8.78 0.90 16.92
C GLU A 80 10.05 1.58 17.42
N SER A 81 10.92 0.83 18.09
CA SER A 81 12.06 1.39 18.85
C SER A 81 13.10 2.12 18.00
N ASN A 82 13.18 1.87 16.68
CA ASN A 82 14.22 2.45 15.82
C ASN A 82 13.72 2.92 14.46
N ALA A 83 12.42 2.88 14.20
CA ALA A 83 11.82 3.27 12.94
C ALA A 83 10.49 3.98 13.20
N CYS A 84 10.24 5.07 12.49
CA CYS A 84 9.00 5.84 12.64
C CYS A 84 8.46 6.38 11.32
N VAL A 85 9.09 6.05 10.17
CA VAL A 85 8.73 6.57 8.85
C VAL A 85 8.55 5.42 7.87
N SER A 86 7.47 5.46 7.11
CA SER A 86 7.18 4.51 6.05
C SER A 86 6.74 5.21 4.78
N ILE A 87 7.03 4.60 3.64
CA ILE A 87 6.50 4.94 2.32
C ILE A 87 5.46 3.93 1.85
N TYR A 88 5.18 2.89 2.63
CA TYR A 88 4.32 1.76 2.27
C TYR A 88 2.95 1.88 2.93
N PHE A 89 1.93 1.67 2.14
CA PHE A 89 0.54 1.87 2.56
C PHE A 89 -0.35 0.70 2.17
N ARG A 90 -1.43 0.55 2.94
CA ARG A 90 -2.64 -0.20 2.63
C ARG A 90 -3.80 0.78 2.54
N VAL A 91 -4.69 0.61 1.58
CA VAL A 91 -5.91 1.42 1.54
C VAL A 91 -6.95 0.83 2.52
N GLU A 92 -7.48 1.68 3.39
CA GLU A 92 -8.58 1.31 4.30
C GLU A 92 -9.92 1.77 3.73
N ASP A 93 -9.96 2.99 3.17
CA ASP A 93 -11.18 3.55 2.58
C ASP A 93 -10.85 4.59 1.50
N VAL A 94 -11.76 4.75 0.54
CA VAL A 94 -11.67 5.78 -0.50
C VAL A 94 -13.01 6.47 -0.65
N PHE A 95 -13.05 7.76 -0.35
CA PHE A 95 -14.25 8.58 -0.43
C PHE A 95 -14.52 9.07 -1.86
N ASP A 96 -15.75 9.49 -2.13
CA ASP A 96 -16.19 9.92 -3.47
C ASP A 96 -15.38 11.09 -4.04
N ASN A 97 -14.89 11.99 -3.17
CA ASN A 97 -14.05 13.14 -3.53
C ASN A 97 -12.57 12.79 -3.76
N CYS A 98 -12.22 11.51 -3.86
CA CYS A 98 -10.83 11.04 -3.96
C CYS A 98 -9.96 11.33 -2.73
N CYS A 99 -10.54 11.64 -1.58
CA CYS A 99 -9.84 11.48 -0.31
C CYS A 99 -9.78 9.98 0.05
N ALA A 100 -8.69 9.57 0.66
CA ALA A 100 -8.51 8.19 1.11
C ALA A 100 -7.93 8.12 2.52
N THR A 101 -8.34 7.11 3.26
CA THR A 101 -7.68 6.72 4.52
C THR A 101 -6.73 5.58 4.22
N LEU A 102 -5.47 5.78 4.52
CA LEU A 102 -4.39 4.83 4.29
C LEU A 102 -3.81 4.39 5.63
N ARG A 103 -3.67 3.09 5.83
CA ARG A 103 -2.89 2.55 6.93
C ARG A 103 -1.42 2.58 6.59
N VAL A 104 -0.61 3.08 7.51
CA VAL A 104 0.84 3.10 7.39
C VAL A 104 1.39 1.73 7.75
N LEU A 105 2.19 1.14 6.88
CA LEU A 105 2.76 -0.19 7.10
C LEU A 105 4.19 -0.06 7.60
N VAL A 106 4.55 -0.87 8.59
CA VAL A 106 5.91 -0.95 9.11
C VAL A 106 6.76 -1.76 8.13
N PRO A 107 7.78 -1.16 7.49
CA PRO A 107 8.72 -1.89 6.66
C PRO A 107 9.68 -2.71 7.52
N GLY A 108 9.98 -3.91 7.11
CA GLY A 108 10.87 -4.79 7.85
C GLY A 108 11.66 -5.73 6.98
N LYS A 109 12.62 -6.39 7.61
CA LYS A 109 13.40 -7.49 7.04
C LYS A 109 13.32 -8.71 7.96
N ARG A 110 13.74 -9.85 7.43
CA ARG A 110 13.86 -11.07 8.20
C ARG A 110 15.25 -11.13 8.88
N ASP A 111 15.25 -11.33 10.19
CA ASP A 111 16.47 -11.57 10.94
C ASP A 111 16.25 -12.77 11.88
N GLY A 112 16.95 -13.88 11.61
CA GLY A 112 16.82 -15.11 12.40
C GLY A 112 15.40 -15.69 12.50
N GLY A 113 14.50 -15.34 11.57
CA GLY A 113 13.07 -15.73 11.60
C GLY A 113 12.14 -14.66 12.15
N ASN A 114 12.68 -13.65 12.87
CA ASN A 114 11.91 -12.56 13.43
C ASN A 114 11.72 -11.40 12.44
N PHE A 115 10.66 -10.62 12.67
CA PHE A 115 10.45 -9.35 11.98
C PHE A 115 11.33 -8.28 12.62
N CYS A 116 12.18 -7.64 11.82
CA CYS A 116 13.05 -6.56 12.26
C CYS A 116 12.69 -5.28 11.47
N PRO A 117 12.14 -4.23 12.12
CA PRO A 117 11.81 -2.99 11.44
C PRO A 117 13.01 -2.37 10.73
N VAL A 118 12.81 -1.82 9.53
CA VAL A 118 13.82 -1.09 8.77
C VAL A 118 13.57 0.40 8.91
N ASN A 119 14.56 1.12 9.44
CA ASN A 119 14.51 2.58 9.45
C ASN A 119 14.84 3.11 8.05
N LEU A 120 13.87 3.75 7.40
CA LEU A 120 14.01 4.29 6.04
C LEU A 120 14.72 5.63 5.98
N VAL A 121 15.06 6.24 7.12
CA VAL A 121 15.76 7.52 7.19
C VAL A 121 17.23 7.26 7.46
N SER A 122 18.12 7.90 6.66
CA SER A 122 19.55 7.74 6.86
C SER A 122 20.06 8.48 8.11
N GLY A 123 21.09 7.93 8.77
CA GLY A 123 21.63 8.50 10.00
C GLY A 123 22.36 9.84 9.86
N GLY A 124 22.67 10.27 8.62
CA GLY A 124 23.41 11.52 8.35
C GLY A 124 22.49 12.68 7.95
N ASP A 125 21.65 12.46 6.98
CA ASP A 125 20.66 13.44 6.49
C ASP A 125 19.25 12.97 6.83
N LYS A 126 18.72 13.48 7.92
CA LYS A 126 17.40 13.07 8.45
C LYS A 126 16.21 13.60 7.65
N CYS A 127 16.45 14.22 6.50
CA CYS A 127 15.41 14.84 5.68
C CYS A 127 14.79 13.90 4.63
N CYS A 128 15.46 12.79 4.29
CA CYS A 128 15.13 12.08 3.06
C CYS A 128 15.05 10.57 3.27
N ILE A 129 14.24 9.92 2.44
CA ILE A 129 14.18 8.46 2.38
C ILE A 129 15.47 7.92 1.76
N ASP A 130 16.11 7.02 2.46
CA ASP A 130 17.32 6.33 2.01
C ASP A 130 16.96 5.13 1.12
N LEU A 131 17.19 5.26 -0.18
CA LEU A 131 16.86 4.21 -1.14
C LEU A 131 17.62 2.91 -0.88
N THR A 132 18.80 2.96 -0.24
CA THR A 132 19.53 1.75 0.12
C THR A 132 18.80 0.96 1.21
N LYS A 133 18.08 1.66 2.09
CA LYS A 133 17.23 1.06 3.10
C LYS A 133 15.93 0.51 2.53
N VAL A 134 15.35 1.20 1.54
CA VAL A 134 14.19 0.72 0.79
C VAL A 134 14.47 -0.64 0.16
N CYS A 135 15.66 -0.82 -0.43
CA CYS A 135 16.08 -2.09 -1.03
C CYS A 135 16.27 -3.24 -0.01
N GLN A 136 16.30 -2.96 1.29
CA GLN A 136 16.41 -3.97 2.35
C GLN A 136 15.05 -4.45 2.87
N VAL A 137 13.95 -3.84 2.42
CA VAL A 137 12.60 -4.19 2.88
C VAL A 137 12.16 -5.48 2.19
N GLU A 138 11.83 -6.48 2.99
CA GLU A 138 11.40 -7.80 2.52
C GLU A 138 9.98 -8.14 3.02
N ARG A 139 9.54 -7.51 4.09
CA ARG A 139 8.29 -7.81 4.79
C ARG A 139 7.59 -6.55 5.27
N PHE A 140 6.31 -6.69 5.55
CA PHE A 140 5.46 -5.64 6.06
C PHE A 140 4.69 -6.12 7.27
N ARG A 141 4.38 -5.18 8.17
CA ARG A 141 3.49 -5.40 9.32
C ARG A 141 2.51 -4.23 9.40
N ALA A 142 1.27 -4.49 9.77
CA ALA A 142 0.29 -3.44 10.01
C ALA A 142 0.70 -2.60 11.22
N SER A 143 0.61 -1.28 11.10
CA SER A 143 0.59 -0.39 12.26
C SER A 143 -0.87 -0.04 12.61
N ASN A 144 -1.06 0.63 13.74
CA ASN A 144 -2.35 1.21 14.11
C ASN A 144 -2.52 2.66 13.61
N ASP A 145 -1.53 3.17 12.89
CA ASP A 145 -1.51 4.54 12.41
C ASP A 145 -2.09 4.63 11.01
N CYS A 146 -3.04 5.55 10.84
CA CYS A 146 -3.66 5.86 9.57
C CYS A 146 -3.46 7.33 9.22
N ILE A 147 -3.43 7.61 7.92
CA ILE A 147 -3.37 8.97 7.38
C ILE A 147 -4.47 9.16 6.35
N THR A 148 -5.10 10.32 6.36
CA THR A 148 -6.04 10.73 5.32
C THR A 148 -5.32 11.62 4.31
N VAL A 149 -5.48 11.31 3.03
CA VAL A 149 -4.81 12.00 1.94
C VAL A 149 -5.80 12.38 0.83
N ASP A 150 -5.48 13.43 0.09
CA ASP A 150 -6.12 13.73 -1.20
C ASP A 150 -5.32 13.05 -2.32
N LEU A 151 -5.89 12.02 -2.92
CA LEU A 151 -5.26 11.26 -4.00
C LEU A 151 -5.00 12.11 -5.26
N ASN A 152 -5.68 13.24 -5.40
CA ASN A 152 -5.43 14.18 -6.50
C ASN A 152 -4.07 14.90 -6.39
N CYS A 153 -3.43 14.87 -5.22
CA CYS A 153 -2.12 15.47 -4.99
C CYS A 153 -0.94 14.58 -5.42
N PHE A 154 -1.19 13.33 -5.81
CA PHE A 154 -0.16 12.38 -6.21
C PHE A 154 -0.10 12.20 -7.71
N CYS A 155 1.10 11.95 -8.21
CA CYS A 155 1.37 11.76 -9.64
C CYS A 155 1.53 10.30 -10.03
N ALA A 156 1.89 9.42 -9.09
CA ALA A 156 2.07 8.00 -9.36
C ALA A 156 1.67 7.15 -8.15
N VAL A 157 1.24 5.92 -8.45
CA VAL A 157 1.05 4.83 -7.51
C VAL A 157 1.74 3.59 -8.05
N GLN A 158 2.47 2.88 -7.19
CA GLN A 158 3.12 1.63 -7.56
C GLN A 158 2.77 0.53 -6.57
N CYS A 159 2.23 -0.59 -7.07
CA CYS A 159 2.01 -1.79 -6.26
C CYS A 159 3.33 -2.51 -6.03
N ILE A 160 3.58 -2.92 -4.79
CA ILE A 160 4.85 -3.51 -4.35
C ILE A 160 4.71 -5.01 -4.09
N ALA A 161 3.68 -5.41 -3.32
CA ALA A 161 3.48 -6.79 -2.92
C ALA A 161 2.04 -7.05 -2.50
N ASP A 162 1.61 -8.30 -2.59
CA ASP A 162 0.41 -8.80 -1.95
C ASP A 162 0.81 -9.65 -0.74
N VAL A 163 0.28 -9.34 0.43
CA VAL A 163 0.68 -9.92 1.71
C VAL A 163 -0.52 -10.21 2.61
N ASN A 164 -0.35 -11.13 3.54
CA ASN A 164 -1.28 -11.32 4.63
C ASN A 164 -0.76 -10.56 5.86
N LEU A 165 -1.51 -9.57 6.30
CA LEU A 165 -1.22 -8.80 7.51
C LEU A 165 -2.11 -9.21 8.69
N GLY A 166 -3.09 -10.10 8.49
CA GLY A 166 -4.04 -10.55 9.49
C GLY A 166 -5.00 -9.43 9.95
N ILE A 167 -5.29 -8.47 9.06
CA ILE A 167 -6.16 -7.32 9.37
C ILE A 167 -7.63 -7.72 9.26
N CYS A 168 -7.94 -8.63 8.36
CA CYS A 168 -9.28 -9.15 8.13
C CYS A 168 -9.37 -10.57 8.71
N ASN A 169 -9.83 -10.67 9.92
CA ASN A 169 -10.24 -11.93 10.57
C ASN A 169 -11.72 -11.91 10.86
#